data_2392a48c2961e68a7b07b023136885e3
#
_entry.id   2392a48c2961e68a7b07b023136885e3
#
_cell.length_a   1.000
_cell.length_b   1.000
_cell.length_c   1.000
_cell.angle_alpha   90.00
_cell.angle_beta   90.00
_cell.angle_gamma   90.00
#
_symmetry.space_group_name_H-M   'P 1'
#
loop_
_entity.id
_entity.type
_entity.pdbx_description
1 polymer ?
#
loop_
_entity_poly.entity_id
_entity_poly.type
_entity_poly.pdbx_seq_one_letter_code
_entity_poly.pdbx_strand_id
1 'polypeptide(L)'
;LTTYKDPTGFDKFYGVFYRVNVKSLVWYSPDNFEDNGYETPSTMEELLALADQMVSDGNTPFCIGLGSGGATGWPATDWMEDIMLRTHSPNTYDQWVSNDMKFNDQRVIDAMEFFGSIALNDAYVNGGTKAVATTDFRDSPNGLFTSPAECMMHRQASFIPAFFPEGAEAGVDYDFFYFPPFESQDLGKPVLGAGTLMAPTNNRKVTTEFMKFLLHTEANERFMEKGGFLTPHKYVDTSKYSSDTFRGLHDILINATTFRFDGSDLMPGWVGAGSFWTGMVDYTNGKSAQDVADEIQTSWEAGQ
;
A
#
# COMPACT_ATOMS: atom_id res chain seq x y z
N LEU A 1 4.43 -17.27 3.47
CA LEU A 1 5.62 -16.58 2.93
C LEU A 1 6.93 -17.26 3.35
N THR A 2 7.11 -17.65 4.60
CA THR A 2 8.37 -18.23 5.11
C THR A 2 8.31 -19.72 5.39
N THR A 3 7.18 -20.36 5.09
CA THR A 3 6.96 -21.79 5.32
C THR A 3 7.08 -22.55 4.01
N TYR A 4 7.98 -23.53 3.97
CA TYR A 4 8.20 -24.41 2.83
C TYR A 4 8.33 -25.86 3.30
N LYS A 5 8.02 -26.79 2.41
CA LYS A 5 8.23 -28.21 2.68
C LYS A 5 9.72 -28.57 2.64
N ASP A 6 10.19 -29.25 3.68
CA ASP A 6 11.52 -29.82 3.66
C ASP A 6 11.59 -31.05 2.71
N PRO A 7 12.78 -31.60 2.43
CA PRO A 7 12.92 -32.77 1.57
C PRO A 7 12.12 -34.03 2.03
N THR A 8 11.64 -34.04 3.27
CA THR A 8 10.81 -35.12 3.83
C THR A 8 9.31 -34.79 3.77
N GLY A 9 8.94 -33.62 3.22
CA GLY A 9 7.56 -33.20 3.00
C GLY A 9 6.90 -32.46 4.17
N PHE A 10 7.64 -32.20 5.26
CA PHE A 10 7.13 -31.46 6.41
C PHE A 10 7.32 -29.95 6.23
N ASP A 11 6.30 -29.20 6.63
CA ASP A 11 6.36 -27.73 6.64
C ASP A 11 7.35 -27.24 7.70
N LYS A 12 8.26 -26.37 7.29
CA LYS A 12 9.24 -25.71 8.16
C LYS A 12 9.32 -24.22 7.89
N PHE A 13 9.60 -23.46 8.94
CA PHE A 13 9.88 -22.05 8.84
C PHE A 13 11.34 -21.83 8.42
N TYR A 14 11.53 -21.07 7.33
CA TYR A 14 12.83 -20.71 6.79
C TYR A 14 13.16 -19.23 6.97
N GLY A 15 12.27 -18.48 7.61
CA GLY A 15 12.47 -17.07 7.89
C GLY A 15 11.47 -16.54 8.90
N VAL A 16 11.64 -15.28 9.28
CA VAL A 16 10.75 -14.54 10.17
C VAL A 16 10.27 -13.27 9.49
N PHE A 17 9.01 -12.92 9.69
CA PHE A 17 8.45 -11.64 9.27
C PHE A 17 8.86 -10.62 10.33
N TYR A 18 9.82 -9.76 9.98
CA TYR A 18 10.51 -8.91 10.94
C TYR A 18 9.89 -7.51 11.04
N ARG A 19 9.62 -6.87 9.91
CA ARG A 19 9.03 -5.55 9.81
C ARG A 19 7.85 -5.61 8.87
N VAL A 20 6.74 -4.95 9.22
CA VAL A 20 5.57 -4.83 8.36
C VAL A 20 5.45 -3.42 7.80
N ASN A 21 4.90 -3.30 6.60
CA ASN A 21 4.39 -2.06 6.04
C ASN A 21 2.88 -2.25 5.82
N VAL A 22 2.07 -1.41 6.46
CA VAL A 22 0.65 -1.28 6.15
C VAL A 22 0.53 -0.41 4.92
N LYS A 23 -0.19 -0.88 3.89
CA LYS A 23 -0.37 -0.17 2.61
C LYS A 23 -1.73 0.52 2.47
N SER A 24 -2.70 0.12 3.28
CA SER A 24 -4.09 0.61 3.26
C SER A 24 -4.24 1.95 4.00
N LEU A 25 -3.49 2.96 3.58
CA LEU A 25 -3.42 4.26 4.24
C LEU A 25 -3.56 5.41 3.25
N VAL A 26 -4.18 6.49 3.71
CA VAL A 26 -4.17 7.80 3.04
C VAL A 26 -3.58 8.83 4.00
N TRP A 27 -2.51 9.47 3.58
CA TRP A 27 -1.79 10.49 4.33
C TRP A 27 -2.31 11.87 3.97
N TYR A 28 -2.35 12.78 4.94
CA TYR A 28 -2.83 14.15 4.79
C TYR A 28 -2.12 15.08 5.79
N SER A 29 -2.21 16.39 5.59
CA SER A 29 -1.81 17.39 6.58
C SER A 29 -3.02 17.78 7.43
N PRO A 30 -2.97 17.61 8.78
CA PRO A 30 -4.05 18.05 9.67
C PRO A 30 -4.37 19.54 9.51
N ASP A 31 -3.35 20.39 9.42
CA ASP A 31 -3.52 21.85 9.23
C ASP A 31 -4.26 22.19 7.93
N ASN A 32 -3.89 21.52 6.81
CA ASN A 32 -4.59 21.75 5.53
C ASN A 32 -6.05 21.32 5.59
N PHE A 33 -6.37 20.25 6.33
CA PHE A 33 -7.74 19.78 6.52
C PHE A 33 -8.52 20.75 7.41
N GLU A 34 -7.96 21.19 8.54
CA GLU A 34 -8.59 22.13 9.46
C GLU A 34 -8.84 23.49 8.77
N ASP A 35 -7.86 24.05 8.07
CA ASP A 35 -7.95 25.34 7.37
C ASP A 35 -9.06 25.36 6.29
N ASN A 36 -9.35 24.19 5.68
CA ASN A 36 -10.37 24.05 4.65
C ASN A 36 -11.69 23.44 5.17
N GLY A 37 -11.74 23.04 6.44
CA GLY A 37 -12.92 22.43 7.05
C GLY A 37 -13.22 21.02 6.52
N TYR A 38 -12.19 20.26 6.13
CA TYR A 38 -12.31 18.89 5.67
C TYR A 38 -12.27 17.90 6.84
N GLU A 39 -13.06 16.84 6.73
CA GLU A 39 -13.06 15.73 7.69
C GLU A 39 -12.53 14.46 7.02
N THR A 40 -11.87 13.60 7.80
CA THR A 40 -11.36 12.33 7.29
C THR A 40 -12.51 11.37 6.96
N PRO A 41 -12.57 10.81 5.73
CA PRO A 41 -13.66 9.96 5.31
C PRO A 41 -13.56 8.55 5.93
N SER A 42 -14.71 7.95 6.22
CA SER A 42 -14.83 6.60 6.75
C SER A 42 -15.27 5.56 5.71
N THR A 43 -15.79 6.03 4.56
CA THR A 43 -16.23 5.20 3.43
C THR A 43 -15.61 5.70 2.12
N MET A 44 -15.58 4.82 1.12
CA MET A 44 -15.07 5.19 -0.21
C MET A 44 -15.94 6.25 -0.87
N GLU A 45 -17.24 6.18 -0.64
CA GLU A 45 -18.21 7.16 -1.12
C GLU A 45 -17.94 8.54 -0.52
N GLU A 46 -17.64 8.61 0.79
CA GLU A 46 -17.23 9.86 1.45
C GLU A 46 -15.88 10.37 0.92
N LEU A 47 -14.91 9.48 0.66
CA LEU A 47 -13.61 9.86 0.08
C LEU A 47 -13.79 10.53 -1.30
N LEU A 48 -14.64 9.96 -2.17
CA LEU A 48 -14.91 10.54 -3.47
C LEU A 48 -15.69 11.87 -3.37
N ALA A 49 -16.67 11.94 -2.47
CA ALA A 49 -17.39 13.19 -2.21
C ALA A 49 -16.47 14.29 -1.66
N LEU A 50 -15.52 13.93 -0.78
CA LEU A 50 -14.49 14.86 -0.30
C LEU A 50 -13.58 15.32 -1.43
N ALA A 51 -13.19 14.41 -2.35
CA ALA A 51 -12.39 14.79 -3.52
C ALA A 51 -13.14 15.78 -4.42
N ASP A 52 -14.44 15.56 -4.67
CA ASP A 52 -15.27 16.49 -5.42
C ASP A 52 -15.41 17.86 -4.73
N GLN A 53 -15.55 17.88 -3.41
CA GLN A 53 -15.57 19.09 -2.61
C GLN A 53 -14.25 19.84 -2.75
N MET A 54 -13.10 19.16 -2.59
CA MET A 54 -11.76 19.78 -2.75
C MET A 54 -11.63 20.46 -4.12
N VAL A 55 -12.05 19.80 -5.20
CA VAL A 55 -12.05 20.39 -6.55
C VAL A 55 -12.95 21.62 -6.62
N SER A 56 -14.15 21.56 -6.02
CA SER A 56 -15.08 22.70 -5.97
C SER A 56 -14.48 23.90 -5.22
N ASP A 57 -13.69 23.64 -4.19
CA ASP A 57 -13.01 24.65 -3.38
C ASP A 57 -11.72 25.18 -4.03
N GLY A 58 -11.32 24.60 -5.18
CA GLY A 58 -10.13 24.98 -5.93
C GLY A 58 -8.85 24.26 -5.48
N ASN A 59 -8.99 23.20 -4.68
CA ASN A 59 -7.89 22.38 -4.22
C ASN A 59 -7.77 21.08 -5.06
N THR A 60 -6.56 20.53 -5.16
CA THR A 60 -6.32 19.26 -5.81
C THR A 60 -6.39 18.11 -4.80
N PRO A 61 -7.26 17.11 -4.98
CA PRO A 61 -7.42 16.03 -4.00
C PRO A 61 -6.16 15.18 -3.76
N PHE A 62 -5.53 14.68 -4.82
CA PHE A 62 -4.52 13.62 -4.66
C PHE A 62 -3.13 13.99 -5.17
N CYS A 63 -2.15 13.64 -4.37
CA CYS A 63 -0.74 13.53 -4.75
C CYS A 63 -0.49 12.09 -5.22
N ILE A 64 -0.32 11.83 -6.51
CA ILE A 64 -0.05 10.48 -7.04
C ILE A 64 1.22 10.50 -7.87
N GLY A 65 2.12 9.56 -7.61
CA GLY A 65 3.34 9.36 -8.38
C GLY A 65 3.68 7.87 -8.47
N LEU A 66 3.89 7.37 -9.70
CA LEU A 66 4.22 5.98 -9.98
C LEU A 66 5.70 5.77 -10.26
N GLY A 67 6.47 6.84 -10.46
CA GLY A 67 7.88 6.80 -10.79
C GLY A 67 8.71 6.14 -9.68
N SER A 68 9.55 5.17 -10.04
CA SER A 68 10.46 4.46 -9.13
C SER A 68 11.66 3.85 -9.88
N GLY A 69 12.17 4.55 -10.90
CA GLY A 69 13.23 4.00 -11.75
C GLY A 69 12.83 2.69 -12.42
N GLY A 70 13.62 1.62 -12.23
CA GLY A 70 13.34 0.29 -12.79
C GLY A 70 12.10 -0.39 -12.20
N ALA A 71 11.54 0.13 -11.10
CA ALA A 71 10.34 -0.39 -10.45
C ALA A 71 9.11 0.51 -10.67
N THR A 72 9.17 1.45 -11.63
CA THR A 72 8.05 2.33 -11.95
C THR A 72 6.78 1.53 -12.21
N GLY A 73 5.66 1.94 -11.56
CA GLY A 73 4.35 1.28 -11.66
C GLY A 73 3.90 0.58 -10.37
N TRP A 74 4.82 0.18 -9.47
CA TRP A 74 4.45 -0.50 -8.22
C TRP A 74 3.45 0.30 -7.34
N PRO A 75 3.46 1.65 -7.28
CA PRO A 75 2.45 2.33 -6.48
C PRO A 75 1.03 2.13 -7.02
N ALA A 76 0.87 1.96 -8.34
CA ALA A 76 -0.43 1.69 -8.94
C ALA A 76 -0.89 0.25 -8.70
N THR A 77 0.02 -0.73 -8.66
CA THR A 77 -0.37 -2.10 -8.29
C THR A 77 -0.86 -2.16 -6.85
N ASP A 78 -0.27 -1.38 -5.94
CA ASP A 78 -0.75 -1.22 -4.56
C ASP A 78 -2.19 -0.67 -4.49
N TRP A 79 -2.54 0.29 -5.36
CA TRP A 79 -3.91 0.78 -5.48
C TRP A 79 -4.86 -0.34 -5.93
N MET A 80 -4.49 -1.05 -7.00
CA MET A 80 -5.27 -2.16 -7.56
C MET A 80 -5.55 -3.25 -6.51
N GLU A 81 -4.52 -3.65 -5.79
CA GLU A 81 -4.57 -4.70 -4.77
C GLU A 81 -5.47 -4.30 -3.61
N ASP A 82 -5.36 -3.06 -3.17
CA ASP A 82 -6.16 -2.55 -2.08
C ASP A 82 -7.64 -2.35 -2.49
N ILE A 83 -7.90 -1.93 -3.73
CA ILE A 83 -9.25 -1.87 -4.31
C ILE A 83 -9.85 -3.27 -4.41
N MET A 84 -9.10 -4.26 -4.89
CA MET A 84 -9.55 -5.67 -4.95
C MET A 84 -9.96 -6.20 -3.56
N LEU A 85 -9.23 -5.85 -2.51
CA LEU A 85 -9.57 -6.22 -1.12
C LEU A 85 -10.81 -5.50 -0.57
N ARG A 86 -11.23 -4.39 -1.19
CA ARG A 86 -12.41 -3.61 -0.77
C ARG A 86 -13.64 -3.91 -1.59
N THR A 87 -13.47 -4.52 -2.74
CA THR A 87 -14.56 -4.86 -3.65
C THR A 87 -14.87 -6.36 -3.68
N HIS A 88 -13.91 -7.20 -3.24
CA HIS A 88 -14.04 -8.64 -3.34
C HIS A 88 -13.55 -9.36 -2.07
N SER A 89 -13.99 -10.61 -1.91
CA SER A 89 -13.56 -11.45 -0.79
C SER A 89 -12.05 -11.72 -0.81
N PRO A 90 -11.44 -12.00 0.35
CA PRO A 90 -10.03 -12.40 0.41
C PRO A 90 -9.71 -13.63 -0.44
N ASN A 91 -10.65 -14.54 -0.60
CA ASN A 91 -10.49 -15.71 -1.46
C ASN A 91 -10.41 -15.32 -2.95
N THR A 92 -11.19 -14.34 -3.38
CA THR A 92 -11.10 -13.79 -4.76
C THR A 92 -9.74 -13.16 -5.01
N TYR A 93 -9.22 -12.41 -4.04
CA TYR A 93 -7.86 -11.86 -4.08
C TYR A 93 -6.80 -12.98 -4.24
N ASP A 94 -6.89 -14.03 -3.42
CA ASP A 94 -5.96 -15.16 -3.46
C ASP A 94 -6.00 -15.89 -4.81
N GLN A 95 -7.20 -16.08 -5.38
CA GLN A 95 -7.39 -16.68 -6.71
C GLN A 95 -6.80 -15.80 -7.82
N TRP A 96 -6.91 -14.48 -7.73
CA TRP A 96 -6.28 -13.57 -8.67
C TRP A 96 -4.75 -13.65 -8.59
N VAL A 97 -4.19 -13.58 -7.40
CA VAL A 97 -2.73 -13.64 -7.16
C VAL A 97 -2.13 -14.99 -7.59
N SER A 98 -2.90 -16.09 -7.56
CA SER A 98 -2.45 -17.42 -8.04
C SER A 98 -2.75 -17.69 -9.51
N ASN A 99 -3.48 -16.80 -10.20
CA ASN A 99 -4.02 -16.99 -11.55
C ASN A 99 -5.08 -18.11 -11.68
N ASP A 100 -5.65 -18.56 -10.57
CA ASP A 100 -6.87 -19.38 -10.61
C ASP A 100 -8.06 -18.55 -11.13
N MET A 101 -8.07 -17.26 -10.83
CA MET A 101 -8.84 -16.23 -11.51
C MET A 101 -7.92 -15.46 -12.46
N LYS A 102 -8.31 -15.37 -13.72
CA LYS A 102 -7.49 -14.74 -14.76
C LYS A 102 -7.31 -13.24 -14.49
N PHE A 103 -6.17 -12.68 -14.92
CA PHE A 103 -5.90 -11.26 -14.74
C PHE A 103 -6.86 -10.38 -15.53
N ASN A 104 -7.37 -10.86 -16.65
CA ASN A 104 -8.39 -10.20 -17.47
C ASN A 104 -9.85 -10.57 -17.10
N ASP A 105 -10.08 -11.08 -15.90
CA ASP A 105 -11.43 -11.19 -15.34
C ASP A 105 -12.05 -9.80 -15.14
N GLN A 106 -13.35 -9.65 -15.38
CA GLN A 106 -14.03 -8.37 -15.30
C GLN A 106 -13.83 -7.68 -13.94
N ARG A 107 -13.74 -8.43 -12.85
CA ARG A 107 -13.51 -7.90 -11.50
C ARG A 107 -12.18 -7.16 -11.37
N VAL A 108 -11.14 -7.61 -12.06
CA VAL A 108 -9.82 -6.96 -12.10
C VAL A 108 -9.86 -5.72 -12.98
N ILE A 109 -10.57 -5.80 -14.11
CA ILE A 109 -10.80 -4.67 -15.01
C ILE A 109 -11.58 -3.57 -14.30
N ASP A 110 -12.66 -3.91 -13.60
CA ASP A 110 -13.46 -2.95 -12.82
C ASP A 110 -12.62 -2.25 -11.73
N ALA A 111 -11.73 -2.99 -11.06
CA ALA A 111 -10.81 -2.41 -10.08
C ALA A 111 -9.80 -1.45 -10.75
N MET A 112 -9.30 -1.77 -11.95
CA MET A 112 -8.43 -0.90 -12.73
C MET A 112 -9.15 0.37 -13.18
N GLU A 113 -10.39 0.24 -13.65
CA GLU A 113 -11.23 1.39 -14.04
C GLU A 113 -11.57 2.28 -12.84
N PHE A 114 -11.81 1.67 -11.66
CA PHE A 114 -11.99 2.45 -10.43
C PHE A 114 -10.73 3.25 -10.07
N PHE A 115 -9.54 2.63 -10.11
CA PHE A 115 -8.28 3.37 -9.94
C PHE A 115 -8.17 4.50 -10.98
N GLY A 116 -8.52 4.22 -12.24
CA GLY A 116 -8.52 5.19 -13.32
C GLY A 116 -9.48 6.36 -13.09
N SER A 117 -10.62 6.15 -12.45
CA SER A 117 -11.57 7.23 -12.12
C SER A 117 -10.95 8.29 -11.21
N ILE A 118 -9.93 7.93 -10.46
CA ILE A 118 -9.13 8.85 -9.63
C ILE A 118 -7.90 9.32 -10.40
N ALA A 119 -7.04 8.40 -10.82
CA ALA A 119 -5.70 8.71 -11.35
C ALA A 119 -5.72 9.33 -12.76
N LEU A 120 -6.80 9.13 -13.52
CA LEU A 120 -6.99 9.69 -14.86
C LEU A 120 -7.97 10.88 -14.89
N ASN A 121 -8.26 11.45 -13.74
CA ASN A 121 -9.05 12.68 -13.62
C ASN A 121 -8.08 13.87 -13.40
N ASP A 122 -7.92 14.72 -14.42
CA ASP A 122 -7.02 15.88 -14.36
C ASP A 122 -7.31 16.84 -13.19
N ALA A 123 -8.57 16.93 -12.74
CA ALA A 123 -8.93 17.75 -11.61
C ALA A 123 -8.57 17.12 -10.25
N TYR A 124 -8.33 15.81 -10.22
CA TYR A 124 -8.08 15.09 -8.99
C TYR A 124 -6.59 14.94 -8.64
N VAL A 125 -5.70 15.04 -9.62
CA VAL A 125 -4.29 14.71 -9.42
C VAL A 125 -3.35 15.89 -9.63
N ASN A 126 -2.38 16.04 -8.74
CA ASN A 126 -1.38 17.09 -8.82
C ASN A 126 -0.54 16.95 -10.11
N GLY A 127 -0.42 18.05 -10.86
CA GLY A 127 0.23 18.06 -12.17
C GLY A 127 -0.59 17.44 -13.31
N GLY A 128 -1.83 17.03 -13.05
CA GLY A 128 -2.72 16.37 -14.01
C GLY A 128 -2.32 14.92 -14.30
N THR A 129 -3.11 14.23 -15.12
CA THR A 129 -2.96 12.81 -15.43
C THR A 129 -1.60 12.46 -16.04
N LYS A 130 -0.98 13.38 -16.76
CA LYS A 130 0.36 13.18 -17.36
C LYS A 130 1.48 13.11 -16.32
N ALA A 131 1.30 13.70 -15.14
CA ALA A 131 2.28 13.66 -14.08
C ALA A 131 2.29 12.31 -13.33
N VAL A 132 1.17 11.60 -13.32
CA VAL A 132 0.98 10.36 -12.55
C VAL A 132 2.08 9.34 -12.83
N ALA A 133 2.34 9.03 -14.10
CA ALA A 133 3.36 8.03 -14.48
C ALA A 133 4.81 8.50 -14.23
N THR A 134 5.07 9.80 -14.21
CA THR A 134 6.42 10.39 -14.24
C THR A 134 6.89 10.94 -12.90
N THR A 135 5.97 11.35 -12.02
CA THR A 135 6.32 11.82 -10.68
C THR A 135 6.87 10.67 -9.86
N ASP A 136 8.05 10.84 -9.27
CA ASP A 136 8.63 9.83 -8.39
C ASP A 136 7.78 9.66 -7.12
N PHE A 137 7.58 8.42 -6.66
CA PHE A 137 6.75 8.13 -5.50
C PHE A 137 7.25 8.81 -4.23
N ARG A 138 8.55 9.10 -4.15
CA ARG A 138 9.18 9.79 -3.00
C ARG A 138 8.91 11.28 -2.99
N ASP A 139 8.74 11.85 -4.19
CA ASP A 139 8.52 13.27 -4.37
C ASP A 139 7.02 13.63 -4.40
N SER A 140 6.19 12.67 -4.79
CA SER A 140 4.74 12.91 -4.93
C SER A 140 4.05 13.43 -3.65
N PRO A 141 4.42 13.04 -2.41
CA PRO A 141 3.81 13.59 -1.19
C PRO A 141 4.25 15.01 -0.86
N ASN A 142 5.27 15.57 -1.50
CA ASN A 142 5.78 16.92 -1.18
C ASN A 142 4.71 17.99 -1.31
N GLY A 143 3.73 17.81 -2.20
CA GLY A 143 2.61 18.73 -2.38
C GLY A 143 1.71 18.90 -1.15
N LEU A 144 1.72 17.95 -0.20
CA LEU A 144 1.03 18.07 1.09
C LEU A 144 1.62 19.17 1.97
N PHE A 145 2.92 19.44 1.82
CA PHE A 145 3.74 20.30 2.69
C PHE A 145 4.06 21.66 2.06
N THR A 146 3.53 21.95 0.87
CA THR A 146 3.68 23.27 0.24
C THR A 146 2.65 24.27 0.80
N SER A 147 2.92 25.58 0.67
CA SER A 147 1.99 26.62 1.09
C SER A 147 1.78 27.62 -0.06
N PRO A 148 0.58 27.64 -0.69
CA PRO A 148 -0.55 26.75 -0.46
C PRO A 148 -0.23 25.28 -0.82
N ALA A 149 -0.99 24.33 -0.25
CA ALA A 149 -0.83 22.91 -0.58
C ALA A 149 -1.15 22.65 -2.06
N GLU A 150 -0.28 21.88 -2.73
CA GLU A 150 -0.48 21.51 -4.14
C GLU A 150 -1.45 20.34 -4.29
N CYS A 151 -1.58 19.53 -3.25
CA CYS A 151 -2.54 18.42 -3.16
C CYS A 151 -2.82 18.09 -1.70
N MET A 152 -3.99 17.50 -1.40
CA MET A 152 -4.51 17.35 -0.05
C MET A 152 -4.31 15.96 0.55
N MET A 153 -4.24 14.90 -0.26
CA MET A 153 -4.19 13.50 0.17
C MET A 153 -3.16 12.71 -0.64
N HIS A 154 -2.52 11.74 0.03
CA HIS A 154 -1.54 10.85 -0.60
C HIS A 154 -1.75 9.41 -0.14
N ARG A 155 -2.26 8.53 -1.02
CA ARG A 155 -2.40 7.11 -0.68
C ARG A 155 -1.06 6.39 -0.84
N GLN A 156 -0.48 5.92 0.28
CA GLN A 156 0.80 5.23 0.29
C GLN A 156 1.02 4.44 1.59
N ALA A 157 1.95 3.49 1.54
CA ALA A 157 2.31 2.63 2.67
C ALA A 157 2.96 3.37 3.85
N SER A 158 2.97 2.73 5.02
CA SER A 158 3.47 3.26 6.29
C SER A 158 4.96 3.62 6.32
N PHE A 159 5.71 3.35 5.26
CA PHE A 159 7.11 3.77 5.13
C PHE A 159 7.29 5.18 4.55
N ILE A 160 6.24 5.77 3.93
CA ILE A 160 6.36 7.01 3.15
C ILE A 160 6.84 8.23 3.98
N PRO A 161 6.56 8.32 5.30
CA PRO A 161 7.10 9.42 6.10
C PRO A 161 8.63 9.53 6.10
N ALA A 162 9.35 8.48 5.72
CA ALA A 162 10.81 8.53 5.54
C ALA A 162 11.24 9.44 4.37
N PHE A 163 10.32 9.85 3.51
CA PHE A 163 10.53 10.73 2.36
C PHE A 163 9.83 12.09 2.49
N PHE A 164 9.19 12.35 3.62
CA PHE A 164 8.60 13.66 3.92
C PHE A 164 9.71 14.69 4.19
N PRO A 165 9.42 15.97 4.12
CA PRO A 165 10.40 17.02 4.42
C PRO A 165 11.08 16.81 5.79
N GLU A 166 12.37 17.15 5.87
CA GLU A 166 13.12 17.07 7.11
C GLU A 166 12.47 17.95 8.19
N GLY A 167 12.21 17.36 9.34
CA GLY A 167 11.57 18.03 10.47
C GLY A 167 10.04 17.89 10.52
N ALA A 168 9.41 17.28 9.52
CA ALA A 168 7.97 17.03 9.59
C ALA A 168 7.62 16.09 10.75
N GLU A 169 6.66 16.51 11.58
CA GLU A 169 6.28 15.83 12.82
C GLU A 169 4.95 15.07 12.65
N ALA A 170 4.96 13.77 13.04
CA ALA A 170 3.78 12.92 13.03
C ALA A 170 2.72 13.41 14.02
N GLY A 171 1.46 13.51 13.58
CA GLY A 171 0.34 14.01 14.34
C GLY A 171 0.28 15.55 14.40
N VAL A 172 1.21 16.25 13.76
CA VAL A 172 1.26 17.71 13.63
C VAL A 172 1.23 18.09 12.15
N ASP A 173 2.34 17.88 11.44
CA ASP A 173 2.45 18.23 10.01
C ASP A 173 1.79 17.20 9.09
N TYR A 174 1.72 15.94 9.54
CA TYR A 174 1.08 14.86 8.82
C TYR A 174 0.42 13.85 9.74
N ASP A 175 -0.67 13.28 9.28
CA ASP A 175 -1.34 12.13 9.89
C ASP A 175 -1.94 11.27 8.77
N PHE A 176 -2.67 10.23 9.10
CA PHE A 176 -3.27 9.32 8.15
C PHE A 176 -4.69 8.92 8.58
N PHE A 177 -5.44 8.44 7.60
CA PHE A 177 -6.63 7.64 7.85
C PHE A 177 -6.55 6.32 7.09
N TYR A 178 -7.32 5.34 7.57
CA TYR A 178 -7.41 4.04 6.91
C TYR A 178 -8.05 4.20 5.54
N PHE A 179 -7.46 3.62 4.48
CA PHE A 179 -8.05 3.64 3.15
C PHE A 179 -9.42 2.99 3.21
N PRO A 180 -10.51 3.72 2.95
CA PRO A 180 -11.83 3.35 3.42
C PRO A 180 -12.44 2.18 2.62
N PRO A 181 -13.38 1.41 3.24
CA PRO A 181 -14.18 0.42 2.53
C PRO A 181 -15.32 1.09 1.75
N PHE A 182 -15.92 0.38 0.81
CA PHE A 182 -17.21 0.77 0.22
C PHE A 182 -18.36 0.46 1.19
N GLU A 183 -19.33 1.36 1.30
CA GLU A 183 -20.53 1.15 2.14
C GLU A 183 -21.31 -0.09 1.70
N SER A 184 -21.34 -0.37 0.39
CA SER A 184 -22.07 -1.50 -0.19
C SER A 184 -21.42 -2.86 0.08
N GLN A 185 -20.21 -2.90 0.68
CA GLN A 185 -19.41 -4.11 0.87
C GLN A 185 -19.22 -4.42 2.36
N ASP A 186 -19.68 -5.60 2.81
CA ASP A 186 -19.43 -6.10 4.15
C ASP A 186 -18.19 -7.03 4.15
N LEU A 187 -17.03 -6.44 3.91
CA LEU A 187 -15.73 -7.16 3.86
C LEU A 187 -14.89 -6.91 5.12
N GLY A 188 -15.44 -6.22 6.12
CA GLY A 188 -14.74 -5.87 7.35
C GLY A 188 -13.67 -4.80 7.14
N LYS A 189 -12.52 -4.98 7.78
CA LYS A 189 -11.36 -4.08 7.69
C LYS A 189 -10.16 -4.80 7.10
N PRO A 190 -10.12 -5.04 5.77
CA PRO A 190 -8.98 -5.67 5.13
C PRO A 190 -7.77 -4.74 5.12
N VAL A 191 -6.59 -5.29 5.31
CA VAL A 191 -5.31 -4.59 5.24
C VAL A 191 -4.44 -5.23 4.18
N LEU A 192 -4.05 -4.43 3.20
CA LEU A 192 -2.95 -4.74 2.30
C LEU A 192 -1.64 -4.43 3.03
N GLY A 193 -0.69 -5.34 2.96
CA GLY A 193 0.60 -5.14 3.59
C GLY A 193 1.76 -5.78 2.85
N ALA A 194 2.93 -5.31 3.17
CA ALA A 194 4.20 -5.89 2.74
C ALA A 194 5.17 -5.89 3.92
N GLY A 195 6.41 -6.23 3.71
CA GLY A 195 7.41 -6.09 4.75
C GLY A 195 8.70 -6.81 4.50
N THR A 196 9.57 -6.75 5.52
CA THR A 196 10.89 -7.37 5.47
C THR A 196 10.85 -8.75 6.10
N LEU A 197 11.22 -9.74 5.32
CA LEU A 197 11.45 -11.11 5.76
C LEU A 197 12.95 -11.32 6.00
N MET A 198 13.31 -11.90 7.13
CA MET A 198 14.68 -12.30 7.43
C MET A 198 14.80 -13.81 7.37
N ALA A 199 15.75 -14.31 6.56
CA ALA A 199 16.04 -15.72 6.43
C ALA A 199 17.51 -16.00 6.75
N PRO A 200 17.83 -17.06 7.52
CA PRO A 200 19.18 -17.48 7.77
C PRO A 200 19.80 -18.11 6.52
N THR A 201 21.03 -17.76 6.20
CA THR A 201 21.80 -18.35 5.09
C THR A 201 22.65 -19.56 5.50
N ASN A 202 22.61 -19.90 6.80
CA ASN A 202 23.33 -21.04 7.37
C ASN A 202 22.67 -21.52 8.66
N ASN A 203 23.03 -22.74 9.09
CA ASN A 203 22.48 -23.39 10.30
C ASN A 203 23.37 -23.27 11.53
N ARG A 204 24.25 -22.27 11.63
CA ARG A 204 25.08 -22.08 12.83
C ARG A 204 24.20 -21.71 14.02
N LYS A 205 24.57 -22.23 15.19
CA LYS A 205 23.85 -21.96 16.44
C LYS A 205 23.65 -20.47 16.70
N VAL A 206 24.70 -19.65 16.49
CA VAL A 206 24.64 -18.19 16.68
C VAL A 206 23.61 -17.55 15.74
N THR A 207 23.52 -17.99 14.50
CA THR A 207 22.52 -17.49 13.53
C THR A 207 21.11 -17.83 14.01
N THR A 208 20.88 -19.06 14.44
CA THR A 208 19.58 -19.48 14.96
C THR A 208 19.18 -18.69 16.22
N GLU A 209 20.09 -18.48 17.15
CA GLU A 209 19.82 -17.71 18.37
C GLU A 209 19.55 -16.23 18.04
N PHE A 210 20.25 -15.65 17.07
CA PHE A 210 19.95 -14.29 16.59
C PHE A 210 18.56 -14.19 15.96
N MET A 211 18.18 -15.15 15.12
CA MET A 211 16.82 -15.19 14.54
C MET A 211 15.75 -15.30 15.63
N LYS A 212 15.97 -16.08 16.67
CA LYS A 212 15.07 -16.16 17.83
C LYS A 212 14.99 -14.85 18.58
N PHE A 213 16.13 -14.16 18.78
CA PHE A 213 16.16 -12.86 19.45
C PHE A 213 15.30 -11.84 18.72
N LEU A 214 15.33 -11.81 17.38
CA LEU A 214 14.49 -10.93 16.59
C LEU A 214 12.97 -11.13 16.79
N LEU A 215 12.56 -12.29 17.30
CA LEU A 215 11.16 -12.58 17.64
C LEU A 215 10.78 -12.16 19.07
N HIS A 216 11.72 -11.69 19.88
CA HIS A 216 11.41 -11.21 21.23
C HIS A 216 10.86 -9.76 21.18
N THR A 217 9.93 -9.46 22.10
CA THR A 217 9.36 -8.11 22.25
C THR A 217 10.44 -7.07 22.45
N GLU A 218 11.45 -7.35 23.31
CA GLU A 218 12.57 -6.43 23.59
C GLU A 218 13.31 -5.99 22.30
N ALA A 219 13.55 -6.90 21.37
CA ALA A 219 14.23 -6.56 20.12
C ALA A 219 13.36 -5.59 19.28
N ASN A 220 12.06 -5.86 19.21
CA ASN A 220 11.11 -5.04 18.46
C ASN A 220 10.91 -3.67 19.10
N GLU A 221 10.72 -3.62 20.41
CA GLU A 221 10.48 -2.39 21.18
C GLU A 221 11.66 -1.39 21.07
N ARG A 222 12.91 -1.87 21.04
CA ARG A 222 14.07 -1.02 20.79
C ARG A 222 14.07 -0.34 19.42
N PHE A 223 13.49 -0.97 18.40
CA PHE A 223 13.33 -0.35 17.07
C PHE A 223 12.13 0.57 17.02
N MET A 224 11.05 0.23 17.73
CA MET A 224 9.85 1.08 17.83
C MET A 224 10.19 2.45 18.45
N GLU A 225 11.02 2.47 19.51
CA GLU A 225 11.49 3.70 20.17
C GLU A 225 12.28 4.63 19.23
N LYS A 226 12.91 4.07 18.17
CA LYS A 226 13.68 4.87 17.20
C LYS A 226 12.80 5.52 16.12
N GLY A 227 11.53 5.13 16.03
CA GLY A 227 10.63 5.54 14.97
C GLY A 227 10.83 4.80 13.64
N GLY A 228 9.86 4.95 12.73
CA GLY A 228 9.90 4.35 11.39
C GLY A 228 9.83 2.83 11.32
N PHE A 229 9.56 2.15 12.43
CA PHE A 229 9.50 0.70 12.53
C PHE A 229 8.12 0.25 13.03
N LEU A 230 7.41 -0.49 12.18
CA LEU A 230 6.15 -1.14 12.54
C LEU A 230 6.39 -2.66 12.66
N THR A 231 6.11 -3.20 13.85
CA THR A 231 6.31 -4.63 14.11
C THR A 231 5.04 -5.46 13.82
N PRO A 232 5.18 -6.69 13.30
CA PRO A 232 4.08 -7.65 13.25
C PRO A 232 3.80 -8.33 14.60
N HIS A 233 4.57 -8.01 15.63
CA HIS A 233 4.53 -8.70 16.92
C HIS A 233 3.43 -8.10 17.82
N LYS A 234 2.34 -8.81 18.00
CA LYS A 234 1.13 -8.33 18.73
C LYS A 234 1.25 -8.18 20.25
N TYR A 235 2.36 -8.62 20.86
CA TYR A 235 2.55 -8.59 22.30
C TYR A 235 3.56 -7.54 22.77
N VAL A 236 3.95 -6.61 21.91
CA VAL A 236 4.83 -5.50 22.27
C VAL A 236 4.11 -4.48 23.17
N ASP A 237 4.87 -3.74 23.95
CA ASP A 237 4.36 -2.57 24.64
C ASP A 237 4.22 -1.41 23.63
N THR A 238 2.99 -1.11 23.24
CA THR A 238 2.69 -0.08 22.23
C THR A 238 3.04 1.33 22.68
N SER A 239 3.24 1.58 23.99
CA SER A 239 3.76 2.84 24.51
C SER A 239 5.20 3.14 24.05
N LYS A 240 5.91 2.13 23.54
CA LYS A 240 7.25 2.25 22.96
C LYS A 240 7.29 2.83 21.55
N TYR A 241 6.14 2.96 20.87
CA TYR A 241 6.11 3.69 19.61
C TYR A 241 6.38 5.18 19.82
N SER A 242 7.13 5.77 18.89
CA SER A 242 7.61 7.16 18.99
C SER A 242 6.52 8.22 18.89
N SER A 243 5.33 7.87 18.37
CA SER A 243 4.20 8.79 18.22
C SER A 243 2.85 8.05 18.28
N ASP A 244 1.77 8.82 18.47
CA ASP A 244 0.40 8.30 18.38
C ASP A 244 0.07 7.83 16.97
N THR A 245 0.59 8.48 15.95
CA THR A 245 0.49 8.05 14.55
C THR A 245 1.00 6.61 14.37
N PHE A 246 2.19 6.28 14.91
CA PHE A 246 2.71 4.90 14.84
C PHE A 246 1.90 3.91 15.68
N ARG A 247 1.32 4.33 16.81
CA ARG A 247 0.36 3.50 17.57
C ARG A 247 -0.89 3.22 16.75
N GLY A 248 -1.43 4.23 16.06
CA GLY A 248 -2.57 4.07 15.16
C GLY A 248 -2.31 3.11 14.00
N LEU A 249 -1.11 3.14 13.41
CA LEU A 249 -0.70 2.16 12.39
C LEU A 249 -0.69 0.72 12.93
N HIS A 250 -0.17 0.54 14.15
CA HIS A 250 -0.20 -0.76 14.82
C HIS A 250 -1.64 -1.23 15.08
N ASP A 251 -2.50 -0.33 15.55
CA ASP A 251 -3.91 -0.64 15.82
C ASP A 251 -4.65 -1.06 14.54
N ILE A 252 -4.40 -0.42 13.39
CA ILE A 252 -4.94 -0.87 12.11
C ILE A 252 -4.50 -2.31 11.81
N LEU A 253 -3.21 -2.61 11.99
CA LEU A 253 -2.65 -3.91 11.69
C LEU A 253 -3.25 -5.02 12.58
N ILE A 254 -3.30 -4.81 13.89
CA ILE A 254 -3.76 -5.85 14.82
C ILE A 254 -5.28 -6.04 14.83
N ASN A 255 -6.04 -5.02 14.44
CA ASN A 255 -7.50 -5.05 14.32
C ASN A 255 -7.99 -5.39 12.91
N ALA A 256 -7.07 -5.67 11.98
CA ALA A 256 -7.43 -6.09 10.64
C ALA A 256 -8.26 -7.39 10.68
N THR A 257 -9.41 -7.39 10.02
CA THR A 257 -10.22 -8.61 9.87
C THR A 257 -9.62 -9.56 8.86
N THR A 258 -8.84 -9.01 7.94
CA THR A 258 -8.11 -9.72 6.88
C THR A 258 -6.79 -9.00 6.65
N PHE A 259 -5.70 -9.77 6.57
CA PHE A 259 -4.41 -9.28 6.07
C PHE A 259 -4.05 -10.04 4.80
N ARG A 260 -3.68 -9.32 3.74
CA ARG A 260 -3.09 -9.92 2.54
C ARG A 260 -1.78 -9.24 2.22
N PHE A 261 -0.81 -10.07 1.88
CA PHE A 261 0.46 -9.57 1.41
C PHE A 261 0.31 -9.03 -0.01
N ASP A 262 1.10 -8.03 -0.35
CA ASP A 262 1.28 -7.45 -1.68
C ASP A 262 1.19 -8.53 -2.77
N GLY A 263 0.18 -8.42 -3.61
CA GLY A 263 -0.13 -9.45 -4.61
C GLY A 263 0.92 -9.47 -5.70
N SER A 264 1.41 -8.32 -6.13
CA SER A 264 2.46 -8.23 -7.16
C SER A 264 3.76 -8.88 -6.69
N ASP A 265 4.11 -8.78 -5.41
CA ASP A 265 5.25 -9.47 -4.80
C ASP A 265 5.07 -11.01 -4.70
N LEU A 266 3.82 -11.47 -4.69
CA LEU A 266 3.50 -12.91 -4.65
C LEU A 266 3.34 -13.54 -6.02
N MET A 267 3.02 -12.77 -7.04
CA MET A 267 2.95 -13.22 -8.42
C MET A 267 4.34 -13.62 -8.95
N PRO A 268 4.44 -14.41 -10.03
CA PRO A 268 5.72 -14.63 -10.70
C PRO A 268 6.39 -13.30 -11.07
N GLY A 269 7.71 -13.18 -10.86
CA GLY A 269 8.42 -11.92 -11.00
C GLY A 269 8.27 -11.25 -12.38
N TRP A 270 8.11 -12.04 -13.45
CA TRP A 270 7.85 -11.49 -14.80
C TRP A 270 6.43 -10.93 -14.96
N VAL A 271 5.49 -11.27 -14.08
CA VAL A 271 4.15 -10.70 -14.00
C VAL A 271 4.14 -9.57 -12.99
N GLY A 272 4.31 -9.86 -11.70
CA GLY A 272 4.13 -8.90 -10.62
C GLY A 272 5.05 -7.69 -10.75
N ALA A 273 6.37 -7.91 -10.77
CA ALA A 273 7.39 -6.87 -10.99
C ALA A 273 7.68 -6.58 -12.47
N GLY A 274 7.01 -7.26 -13.38
CA GLY A 274 7.14 -7.11 -14.82
C GLY A 274 5.91 -6.50 -15.47
N SER A 275 5.10 -7.36 -16.11
CA SER A 275 3.97 -6.89 -16.93
C SER A 275 2.88 -6.17 -16.14
N PHE A 276 2.69 -6.44 -14.84
CA PHE A 276 1.72 -5.73 -14.04
C PHE A 276 2.20 -4.30 -13.75
N TRP A 277 3.46 -4.08 -13.31
CA TRP A 277 3.99 -2.73 -13.11
C TRP A 277 3.95 -1.92 -14.40
N THR A 278 4.48 -2.48 -15.50
CA THR A 278 4.51 -1.78 -16.79
C THR A 278 3.12 -1.55 -17.37
N GLY A 279 2.21 -2.51 -17.21
CA GLY A 279 0.81 -2.38 -17.63
C GLY A 279 0.08 -1.24 -16.92
N MET A 280 0.32 -1.05 -15.62
CA MET A 280 -0.28 0.08 -14.90
C MET A 280 0.27 1.43 -15.36
N VAL A 281 1.53 1.50 -15.76
CA VAL A 281 2.10 2.70 -16.41
C VAL A 281 1.46 2.92 -17.77
N ASP A 282 1.30 1.88 -18.58
CA ASP A 282 0.62 1.97 -19.88
C ASP A 282 -0.83 2.43 -19.74
N TYR A 283 -1.54 1.91 -18.71
CA TYR A 283 -2.89 2.34 -18.39
C TYR A 283 -2.96 3.83 -18.09
N THR A 284 -2.08 4.34 -17.24
CA THR A 284 -2.04 5.77 -16.91
C THR A 284 -1.57 6.64 -18.09
N ASN A 285 -0.97 6.06 -19.11
CA ASN A 285 -0.62 6.72 -20.38
C ASN A 285 -1.71 6.57 -21.47
N GLY A 286 -2.87 5.99 -21.13
CA GLY A 286 -4.06 6.00 -21.98
C GLY A 286 -4.38 4.69 -22.70
N LYS A 287 -3.69 3.57 -22.37
CA LYS A 287 -4.13 2.25 -22.83
C LYS A 287 -5.40 1.85 -22.08
N SER A 288 -6.31 1.12 -22.72
CA SER A 288 -7.54 0.66 -22.07
C SER A 288 -7.25 -0.36 -20.95
N ALA A 289 -8.11 -0.41 -19.93
CA ALA A 289 -8.01 -1.40 -18.85
C ALA A 289 -8.09 -2.84 -19.39
N GLN A 290 -8.95 -3.08 -20.38
CA GLN A 290 -9.06 -4.38 -21.04
C GLN A 290 -7.77 -4.80 -21.74
N ASP A 291 -7.18 -3.92 -22.56
CA ASP A 291 -5.94 -4.26 -23.29
C ASP A 291 -4.77 -4.53 -22.33
N VAL A 292 -4.66 -3.73 -21.26
CA VAL A 292 -3.64 -3.93 -20.22
C VAL A 292 -3.85 -5.28 -19.51
N ALA A 293 -5.06 -5.59 -19.12
CA ALA A 293 -5.37 -6.85 -18.44
C ALA A 293 -5.12 -8.07 -19.34
N ASP A 294 -5.44 -7.99 -20.64
CA ASP A 294 -5.18 -9.04 -21.62
C ASP A 294 -3.67 -9.25 -21.86
N GLU A 295 -2.91 -8.20 -21.94
CA GLU A 295 -1.45 -8.28 -22.06
C GLU A 295 -0.77 -8.89 -20.84
N ILE A 296 -1.22 -8.51 -19.61
CA ILE A 296 -0.72 -9.10 -18.37
C ILE A 296 -1.06 -10.59 -18.31
N GLN A 297 -2.30 -10.97 -18.66
CA GLN A 297 -2.70 -12.37 -18.72
C GLN A 297 -1.88 -13.16 -19.74
N THR A 298 -1.64 -12.59 -20.94
CA THR A 298 -0.80 -13.20 -21.97
C THR A 298 0.65 -13.40 -21.46
N SER A 299 1.20 -12.41 -20.75
CA SER A 299 2.52 -12.52 -20.14
C SER A 299 2.55 -13.65 -19.09
N TRP A 300 1.48 -13.80 -18.30
CA TRP A 300 1.38 -14.87 -17.33
C TRP A 300 1.42 -16.26 -17.99
N GLU A 301 0.65 -16.45 -19.05
CA GLU A 301 0.58 -17.70 -19.78
C GLU A 301 1.87 -18.04 -20.54
N ALA A 302 2.59 -17.04 -21.02
CA ALA A 302 3.86 -17.21 -21.73
C ALA A 302 5.01 -17.67 -20.81
N GLY A 303 4.92 -17.40 -19.51
CA GLY A 303 5.93 -17.80 -18.51
C GLY A 303 5.70 -19.18 -17.89
N GLN A 304 4.62 -19.87 -18.26
CA GLN A 304 4.34 -21.26 -17.90
C GLN A 304 4.95 -22.21 -18.93
#